data_67f7ef9b91a45443628818dc0e2e7229
#
_entry.id   67f7ef9b91a45443628818dc0e2e7229
#
_cell.length_a   1.000
_cell.length_b   1.000
_cell.length_c   1.000
_cell.angle_alpha   90.00
_cell.angle_beta   90.00
_cell.angle_gamma   90.00
#
_symmetry.space_group_name_H-M   'P 1'
#
loop_
_entity.id
_entity.type
_entity.pdbx_description
1 polymer ?
#
loop_
_entity_poly.entity_id
_entity_poly.type
_entity_poly.pdbx_seq_one_letter_code
_entity_poly.pdbx_strand_id
1 'polypeptide(L)'
;LGTAFTLLYAFVGVPFGRLADTRPRKWLLSAGCAAWSLLTAVSGLAQNFWLLFAARLGVGVGEASCAPAANSLIGDLYPPNQRARALSIFMLGLPVGMFLSFLISGLVASAFGWRAAFYVACLPGLILAALALRMREPGRGASEGRVDTIHRPGSPYLVVLGIPTLLWIIISGALHNFNMYAVSSFMAAFLG
;
A
#
# COMPACT_ATOMS: atom_id res chain seq x y z
N LEU A 1 13.77 7.87 -9.84
CA LEU A 1 12.67 6.88 -9.64
C LEU A 1 11.93 7.11 -8.33
N GLY A 2 12.63 7.23 -7.19
CA GLY A 2 12.00 7.32 -5.87
C GLY A 2 11.01 8.47 -5.70
N THR A 3 11.40 9.70 -6.01
CA THR A 3 10.55 10.89 -5.85
C THR A 3 9.27 10.82 -6.71
N ALA A 4 9.40 10.41 -7.99
CA ALA A 4 8.26 10.27 -8.88
C ALA A 4 7.27 9.19 -8.39
N PHE A 5 7.80 8.07 -7.90
CA PHE A 5 7.02 7.01 -7.28
C PHE A 5 6.24 7.51 -6.06
N THR A 6 6.93 8.19 -5.13
CA THR A 6 6.32 8.70 -3.88
C THR A 6 5.21 9.71 -4.16
N LEU A 7 5.45 10.65 -5.09
CA LEU A 7 4.44 11.63 -5.47
C LEU A 7 3.22 10.96 -6.10
N LEU A 8 3.43 10.04 -7.04
CA LEU A 8 2.33 9.30 -7.67
C LEU A 8 1.54 8.50 -6.64
N TYR A 9 2.24 7.77 -5.76
CA TYR A 9 1.63 7.01 -4.67
C TYR A 9 0.74 7.89 -3.79
N ALA A 10 1.23 9.07 -3.38
CA ALA A 10 0.48 10.01 -2.55
C ALA A 10 -0.79 10.54 -3.26
N PHE A 11 -0.64 10.98 -4.52
CA PHE A 11 -1.78 11.51 -5.28
C PHE A 11 -2.83 10.44 -5.58
N VAL A 12 -2.41 9.23 -5.93
CA VAL A 12 -3.32 8.13 -6.28
C VAL A 12 -3.95 7.50 -5.03
N GLY A 13 -3.28 7.54 -3.89
CA GLY A 13 -3.82 7.08 -2.60
C GLY A 13 -5.12 7.76 -2.19
N VAL A 14 -5.27 9.06 -2.51
CA VAL A 14 -6.48 9.84 -2.17
C VAL A 14 -7.73 9.30 -2.89
N PRO A 15 -7.77 9.14 -4.22
CA PRO A 15 -8.91 8.52 -4.90
C PRO A 15 -9.14 7.05 -4.50
N PHE A 16 -8.09 6.28 -4.20
CA PHE A 16 -8.26 4.91 -3.69
C PHE A 16 -8.88 4.86 -2.30
N GLY A 17 -8.63 5.85 -1.44
CA GLY A 17 -9.36 6.00 -0.18
C GLY A 17 -10.87 6.07 -0.43
N ARG A 18 -11.30 6.95 -1.34
CA ARG A 18 -12.73 7.06 -1.70
C ARG A 18 -13.27 5.80 -2.37
N LEU A 19 -12.45 5.14 -3.18
CA LEU A 19 -12.85 3.89 -3.83
C LEU A 19 -13.05 2.78 -2.79
N ALA A 20 -12.20 2.72 -1.77
CA ALA A 20 -12.35 1.80 -0.63
C ALA A 20 -13.63 2.07 0.17
N ASP A 21 -14.11 3.33 0.21
CA ASP A 21 -15.37 3.69 0.86
C ASP A 21 -16.61 3.31 0.04
N THR A 22 -16.50 3.19 -1.28
CA THR A 22 -17.66 3.00 -2.17
C THR A 22 -17.74 1.63 -2.80
N ARG A 23 -16.62 0.93 -2.97
CA ARG A 23 -16.54 -0.37 -3.64
C ARG A 23 -16.18 -1.49 -2.65
N PRO A 24 -16.46 -2.76 -2.97
CA PRO A 24 -16.02 -3.88 -2.15
C PRO A 24 -14.49 -3.91 -2.05
N ARG A 25 -13.97 -3.85 -0.82
CA ARG A 25 -12.53 -3.68 -0.54
C ARG A 25 -11.71 -4.89 -0.92
N LYS A 26 -12.29 -6.09 -0.86
CA LYS A 26 -11.63 -7.32 -1.32
C LYS A 26 -11.25 -7.24 -2.81
N TRP A 27 -12.10 -6.66 -3.66
CA TRP A 27 -11.80 -6.47 -5.08
C TRP A 27 -10.71 -5.44 -5.28
N LEU A 28 -10.73 -4.35 -4.51
CA LEU A 28 -9.71 -3.31 -4.57
C LEU A 28 -8.34 -3.86 -4.15
N LEU A 29 -8.28 -4.63 -3.06
CA LEU A 29 -7.06 -5.32 -2.61
C LEU A 29 -6.57 -6.33 -3.65
N SER A 30 -7.46 -7.19 -4.15
CA SER A 30 -7.08 -8.21 -5.11
C SER A 30 -6.58 -7.61 -6.42
N ALA A 31 -7.31 -6.64 -6.98
CA ALA A 31 -6.91 -5.96 -8.22
C ALA A 31 -5.60 -5.19 -8.04
N GLY A 32 -5.43 -4.48 -6.93
CA GLY A 32 -4.19 -3.80 -6.58
C GLY A 32 -3.02 -4.78 -6.48
N CYS A 33 -3.16 -5.85 -5.68
CA CYS A 33 -2.16 -6.91 -5.56
C CYS A 33 -1.79 -7.54 -6.90
N ALA A 34 -2.78 -7.88 -7.72
CA ALA A 34 -2.53 -8.45 -9.05
C ALA A 34 -1.80 -7.45 -9.95
N ALA A 35 -2.25 -6.19 -9.98
CA ALA A 35 -1.66 -5.15 -10.82
C ALA A 35 -0.19 -4.89 -10.46
N TRP A 36 0.14 -4.65 -9.19
CA TRP A 36 1.53 -4.40 -8.82
C TRP A 36 2.42 -5.63 -9.02
N SER A 37 1.88 -6.84 -8.79
CA SER A 37 2.64 -8.07 -8.99
C SER A 37 2.96 -8.31 -10.46
N LEU A 38 2.00 -8.14 -11.36
CA LEU A 38 2.20 -8.24 -12.79
C LEU A 38 3.19 -7.17 -13.29
N LEU A 39 3.05 -5.93 -12.83
CA LEU A 39 3.97 -4.85 -13.19
C LEU A 39 5.38 -5.06 -12.59
N THR A 40 5.48 -5.75 -11.46
CA THR A 40 6.77 -6.22 -10.93
C THR A 40 7.40 -7.23 -11.88
N ALA A 41 6.64 -8.21 -12.39
CA ALA A 41 7.15 -9.14 -13.41
C ALA A 41 7.56 -8.41 -14.70
N VAL A 42 6.75 -7.43 -15.17
CA VAL A 42 7.10 -6.57 -16.33
C VAL A 42 8.40 -5.81 -16.08
N SER A 43 8.70 -5.41 -14.84
CA SER A 43 9.98 -4.79 -14.51
C SER A 43 11.17 -5.71 -14.79
N GLY A 44 11.02 -7.03 -14.65
CA GLY A 44 12.03 -8.03 -15.01
C GLY A 44 12.25 -8.16 -16.52
N LEU A 45 11.26 -7.78 -17.33
CA LEU A 45 11.36 -7.73 -18.80
C LEU A 45 11.99 -6.43 -19.34
N ALA A 46 12.27 -5.46 -18.46
CA ALA A 46 12.74 -4.14 -18.89
C ALA A 46 14.08 -4.23 -19.63
N GLN A 47 14.09 -3.69 -20.85
CA GLN A 47 15.27 -3.59 -21.71
C GLN A 47 15.86 -2.17 -21.72
N ASN A 48 15.09 -1.19 -21.25
CA ASN A 48 15.50 0.20 -21.18
C ASN A 48 14.97 0.87 -19.92
N PHE A 49 15.52 2.05 -19.61
CA PHE A 49 15.13 2.84 -18.45
C PHE A 49 13.64 3.20 -18.44
N TRP A 50 13.09 3.59 -19.58
CA TRP A 50 11.71 4.08 -19.64
C TRP A 50 10.67 2.99 -19.38
N LEU A 51 10.91 1.77 -19.85
CA LEU A 51 10.05 0.63 -19.57
C LEU A 51 10.09 0.29 -18.07
N LEU A 52 11.29 0.26 -17.48
CA LEU A 52 11.45 0.04 -16.05
C LEU A 52 10.78 1.16 -15.24
N PHE A 53 10.96 2.41 -15.65
CA PHE A 53 10.35 3.57 -15.00
C PHE A 53 8.81 3.49 -15.02
N ALA A 54 8.22 3.25 -16.19
CA ALA A 54 6.77 3.12 -16.33
C ALA A 54 6.20 1.95 -15.51
N ALA A 55 6.85 0.79 -15.54
CA ALA A 55 6.46 -0.36 -14.74
C ALA A 55 6.50 -0.04 -13.24
N ARG A 56 7.53 0.66 -12.75
CA ARG A 56 7.66 1.07 -11.34
C ARG A 56 6.60 2.09 -10.92
N LEU A 57 6.27 3.05 -11.79
CA LEU A 57 5.16 3.96 -11.52
C LEU A 57 3.83 3.20 -11.41
N GLY A 58 3.60 2.24 -12.30
CA GLY A 58 2.39 1.40 -12.24
C GLY A 58 2.34 0.53 -10.99
N VAL A 59 3.46 0.00 -10.50
CA VAL A 59 3.55 -0.68 -9.19
C VAL A 59 3.06 0.25 -8.09
N GLY A 60 3.54 1.51 -8.06
CA GLY A 60 3.11 2.50 -7.07
C GLY A 60 1.61 2.79 -7.09
N VAL A 61 0.99 2.79 -8.27
CA VAL A 61 -0.47 2.90 -8.40
C VAL A 61 -1.17 1.70 -7.76
N GLY A 62 -0.73 0.48 -8.04
CA GLY A 62 -1.30 -0.73 -7.44
C GLY A 62 -1.17 -0.75 -5.92
N GLU A 63 0.01 -0.46 -5.40
CA GLU A 63 0.30 -0.43 -3.97
C GLU A 63 -0.52 0.61 -3.21
N ALA A 64 -0.79 1.77 -3.81
CA ALA A 64 -1.56 2.85 -3.19
C ALA A 64 -3.00 2.43 -2.81
N SER A 65 -3.52 1.35 -3.39
CA SER A 65 -4.83 0.79 -3.04
C SER A 65 -4.85 -0.01 -1.74
N CYS A 66 -3.69 -0.54 -1.30
CA CYS A 66 -3.61 -1.51 -0.21
C CYS A 66 -3.94 -0.91 1.15
N ALA A 67 -3.26 0.17 1.53
CA ALA A 67 -3.41 0.76 2.86
C ALA A 67 -4.85 1.24 3.16
N PRO A 68 -5.54 2.01 2.29
CA PRO A 68 -6.91 2.42 2.55
C PRO A 68 -7.88 1.24 2.62
N ALA A 69 -7.74 0.25 1.75
CA ALA A 69 -8.61 -0.92 1.75
C ALA A 69 -8.39 -1.80 2.99
N ALA A 70 -7.14 -2.06 3.37
CA ALA A 70 -6.80 -2.86 4.54
C ALA A 70 -7.24 -2.19 5.85
N ASN A 71 -6.97 -0.90 6.00
CA ASN A 71 -7.40 -0.14 7.18
C ASN A 71 -8.93 -0.12 7.33
N SER A 72 -9.65 0.06 6.23
CA SER A 72 -11.11 0.02 6.22
C SER A 72 -11.64 -1.38 6.60
N LEU A 73 -11.05 -2.46 6.07
CA LEU A 73 -11.41 -3.84 6.43
C LEU A 73 -11.15 -4.13 7.91
N ILE A 74 -9.99 -3.74 8.43
CA ILE A 74 -9.64 -3.93 9.86
C ILE A 74 -10.62 -3.16 10.74
N GLY A 75 -11.01 -1.95 10.35
CA GLY A 75 -11.99 -1.15 11.07
C GLY A 75 -13.36 -1.82 11.19
N ASP A 76 -13.78 -2.55 10.16
CA ASP A 76 -15.08 -3.25 10.16
C ASP A 76 -15.03 -4.67 10.73
N LEU A 77 -13.86 -5.33 10.71
CA LEU A 77 -13.68 -6.68 11.24
C LEU A 77 -13.45 -6.70 12.75
N TYR A 78 -12.81 -5.67 13.30
CA TYR A 78 -12.41 -5.63 14.71
C TYR A 78 -13.11 -4.52 15.48
N PRO A 79 -13.62 -4.79 16.69
CA PRO A 79 -14.20 -3.78 17.56
C PRO A 79 -13.14 -2.74 17.98
N PRO A 80 -13.54 -1.52 18.39
CA PRO A 80 -12.63 -0.42 18.69
C PRO A 80 -11.48 -0.76 19.64
N ASN A 81 -11.74 -1.58 20.66
CA ASN A 81 -10.76 -2.01 21.65
C ASN A 81 -9.69 -2.99 21.13
N GLN A 82 -9.90 -3.61 19.96
CA GLN A 82 -8.97 -4.56 19.33
C GLN A 82 -8.32 -4.00 18.06
N ARG A 83 -8.80 -2.87 17.51
CA ARG A 83 -8.30 -2.28 16.25
C ARG A 83 -6.82 -1.95 16.30
N ALA A 84 -6.37 -1.33 17.40
CA ALA A 84 -4.97 -0.98 17.55
C ALA A 84 -4.05 -2.21 17.45
N ARG A 85 -4.43 -3.32 18.09
CA ARG A 85 -3.68 -4.58 18.02
C ARG A 85 -3.68 -5.17 16.61
N ALA A 86 -4.84 -5.18 15.95
CA ALA A 86 -4.95 -5.69 14.57
C ALA A 86 -4.11 -4.85 13.58
N LEU A 87 -4.16 -3.52 13.71
CA LEU A 87 -3.32 -2.61 12.93
C LEU A 87 -1.83 -2.81 13.19
N SER A 88 -1.43 -3.01 14.45
CA SER A 88 -0.02 -3.28 14.79
C SER A 88 0.48 -4.57 14.12
N ILE A 89 -0.33 -5.63 14.13
CA ILE A 89 0.00 -6.89 13.44
C ILE A 89 0.09 -6.66 11.93
N PHE A 90 -0.83 -5.91 11.35
CA PHE A 90 -0.78 -5.55 9.92
C PHE A 90 0.50 -4.77 9.59
N MET A 91 0.87 -3.81 10.42
CA MET A 91 2.08 -3.01 10.22
C MET A 91 3.39 -3.80 10.36
N LEU A 92 3.40 -4.92 11.10
CA LEU A 92 4.55 -5.84 11.14
C LEU A 92 4.86 -6.46 9.77
N GLY A 93 3.88 -6.51 8.88
CA GLY A 93 4.09 -6.98 7.51
C GLY A 93 5.15 -6.18 6.74
N LEU A 94 5.28 -4.86 7.03
CA LEU A 94 6.26 -4.00 6.35
C LEU A 94 7.72 -4.40 6.67
N PRO A 95 8.19 -4.40 7.93
CA PRO A 95 9.58 -4.77 8.24
C PRO A 95 9.88 -6.23 7.91
N VAL A 96 8.93 -7.16 8.12
CA VAL A 96 9.10 -8.56 7.75
C VAL A 96 9.22 -8.71 6.23
N GLY A 97 8.37 -8.03 5.48
CA GLY A 97 8.42 -8.01 4.01
C GLY A 97 9.73 -7.42 3.48
N MET A 98 10.22 -6.33 4.07
CA MET A 98 11.52 -5.75 3.72
C MET A 98 12.67 -6.73 3.98
N PHE A 99 12.71 -7.34 5.16
CA PHE A 99 13.74 -8.34 5.50
C PHE A 99 13.75 -9.51 4.49
N LEU A 100 12.58 -10.11 4.24
CA LEU A 100 12.45 -11.20 3.28
C LEU A 100 12.79 -10.77 1.85
N SER A 101 12.44 -9.56 1.46
CA SER A 101 12.76 -9.00 0.15
C SER A 101 14.27 -8.88 -0.05
N PHE A 102 15.00 -8.33 0.91
CA PHE A 102 16.47 -8.26 0.82
C PHE A 102 17.11 -9.63 0.77
N LEU A 103 16.69 -10.55 1.62
CA LEU A 103 17.24 -11.91 1.68
C LEU A 103 16.97 -12.67 0.38
N ILE A 104 15.71 -12.76 -0.04
CA ILE A 104 15.30 -13.55 -1.21
C ILE A 104 15.83 -12.91 -2.50
N SER A 105 15.67 -11.60 -2.66
CA SER A 105 16.11 -10.90 -3.86
C SER A 105 17.63 -10.93 -4.00
N GLY A 106 18.38 -10.83 -2.89
CA GLY A 106 19.83 -10.96 -2.90
C GLY A 106 20.30 -12.33 -3.36
N LEU A 107 19.73 -13.40 -2.78
CA LEU A 107 20.05 -14.78 -3.14
C LEU A 107 19.68 -15.10 -4.59
N VAL A 108 18.49 -14.71 -5.02
CA VAL A 108 18.03 -14.96 -6.39
C VAL A 108 18.85 -14.15 -7.40
N ALA A 109 19.12 -12.88 -7.11
CA ALA A 109 19.88 -12.03 -8.00
C ALA A 109 21.34 -12.50 -8.18
N SER A 110 21.96 -13.00 -7.13
CA SER A 110 23.34 -13.55 -7.19
C SER A 110 23.41 -14.88 -7.97
N ALA A 111 22.36 -15.71 -7.91
CA ALA A 111 22.34 -17.03 -8.57
C ALA A 111 21.82 -16.94 -10.03
N PHE A 112 20.80 -16.14 -10.30
CA PHE A 112 20.04 -16.12 -11.55
C PHE A 112 19.99 -14.75 -12.22
N GLY A 113 20.66 -13.76 -11.65
CA GLY A 113 20.64 -12.38 -12.14
C GLY A 113 19.44 -11.56 -11.63
N TRP A 114 19.56 -10.23 -11.72
CA TRP A 114 18.60 -9.29 -11.13
C TRP A 114 17.17 -9.41 -11.70
N ARG A 115 17.03 -9.84 -12.97
CA ARG A 115 15.72 -10.02 -13.60
C ARG A 115 14.91 -11.14 -12.94
N ALA A 116 15.55 -12.22 -12.54
CA ALA A 116 14.91 -13.34 -11.87
C ALA A 116 14.30 -12.93 -10.51
N ALA A 117 14.92 -11.98 -9.81
CA ALA A 117 14.40 -11.46 -8.54
C ALA A 117 13.00 -10.83 -8.72
N PHE A 118 12.73 -10.14 -9.82
CA PHE A 118 11.41 -9.58 -10.10
C PHE A 118 10.35 -10.66 -10.36
N TYR A 119 10.71 -11.74 -11.05
CA TYR A 119 9.78 -12.86 -11.30
C TYR A 119 9.45 -13.61 -10.02
N VAL A 120 10.43 -13.82 -9.15
CA VAL A 120 10.19 -14.42 -7.84
C VAL A 120 9.36 -13.51 -6.96
N ALA A 121 9.62 -12.19 -6.97
CA ALA A 121 8.90 -11.22 -6.17
C ALA A 121 7.40 -11.06 -6.57
N CYS A 122 7.04 -11.35 -7.81
CA CYS A 122 5.64 -11.26 -8.23
C CYS A 122 4.76 -12.40 -7.71
N LEU A 123 5.32 -13.58 -7.43
CA LEU A 123 4.57 -14.77 -7.06
C LEU A 123 3.76 -14.62 -5.76
N PRO A 124 4.34 -14.17 -4.64
CA PRO A 124 3.59 -13.99 -3.41
C PRO A 124 2.40 -13.03 -3.58
N GLY A 125 2.58 -11.95 -4.32
CA GLY A 125 1.53 -10.98 -4.56
C GLY A 125 0.37 -11.55 -5.38
N LEU A 126 0.64 -12.37 -6.41
CA LEU A 126 -0.41 -13.05 -7.18
C LEU A 126 -1.17 -14.07 -6.33
N ILE A 127 -0.48 -14.80 -5.47
CA ILE A 127 -1.10 -15.72 -4.51
C ILE A 127 -2.02 -14.95 -3.56
N LEU A 128 -1.53 -13.85 -3.00
CA LEU A 128 -2.30 -12.99 -2.10
C LEU A 128 -3.50 -12.35 -2.81
N ALA A 129 -3.36 -11.96 -4.08
CA ALA A 129 -4.47 -11.45 -4.88
C ALA A 129 -5.59 -12.50 -5.02
N ALA A 130 -5.23 -13.75 -5.30
CA ALA A 130 -6.19 -14.85 -5.38
C ALA A 130 -6.83 -15.17 -4.03
N LEU A 131 -6.07 -15.12 -2.94
CA LEU A 131 -6.59 -15.30 -1.58
C LEU A 131 -7.51 -14.17 -1.16
N ALA A 132 -7.21 -12.92 -1.53
CA ALA A 132 -8.04 -11.76 -1.22
C ALA A 132 -9.44 -11.88 -1.84
N LEU A 133 -9.59 -12.48 -3.02
CA LEU A 133 -10.89 -12.74 -3.62
C LEU A 133 -11.76 -13.69 -2.79
N ARG A 134 -11.14 -14.61 -2.06
CA ARG A 134 -11.85 -15.57 -1.19
C ARG A 134 -12.22 -15.00 0.17
N MET A 135 -11.71 -13.81 0.52
CA MET A 135 -12.07 -13.16 1.78
C MET A 135 -13.56 -12.81 1.82
N ARG A 136 -14.16 -12.95 3.01
CA ARG A 136 -15.49 -12.41 3.28
C ARG A 136 -15.39 -10.89 3.37
N GLU A 137 -16.23 -10.19 2.61
CA GLU A 137 -16.38 -8.74 2.72
C GLU A 137 -17.27 -8.43 3.93
N PRO A 138 -16.78 -7.81 4.99
CA PRO A 138 -17.63 -7.39 6.11
C PRO A 138 -18.54 -6.25 5.67
N GLY A 139 -19.75 -6.19 6.24
CA GLY A 139 -20.60 -5.02 6.10
C GLY A 139 -19.90 -3.77 6.66
N ARG A 140 -20.19 -2.61 6.09
CA ARG A 140 -19.62 -1.35 6.60
C ARG A 140 -20.20 -1.05 7.96
N GLY A 141 -19.32 -0.68 8.93
CA GLY A 141 -19.73 -0.46 10.32
C GLY A 141 -20.11 -1.73 11.08
N ALA A 142 -19.85 -2.92 10.54
CA ALA A 142 -20.27 -4.19 11.13
C ALA A 142 -19.77 -4.38 12.56
N SER A 143 -18.55 -3.92 12.88
CA SER A 143 -17.97 -4.04 14.21
C SER A 143 -18.56 -3.06 15.25
N GLU A 144 -19.28 -2.03 14.79
CA GLU A 144 -19.91 -1.00 15.65
C GLU A 144 -21.43 -1.18 15.78
N GLY A 145 -21.99 -2.19 15.12
CA GLY A 145 -23.46 -2.41 15.08
C GLY A 145 -24.22 -1.27 14.36
N ARG A 146 -23.49 -0.38 13.68
CA ARG A 146 -24.08 0.72 12.92
C ARG A 146 -24.06 0.38 11.43
N VAL A 147 -25.23 0.21 10.86
CA VAL A 147 -25.44 0.11 9.41
C VAL A 147 -25.79 1.49 8.82
N ASP A 148 -25.40 2.55 9.50
CA ASP A 148 -25.74 3.90 9.07
C ASP A 148 -24.77 4.38 7.99
N THR A 149 -25.24 4.34 6.78
CA THR A 149 -24.71 5.18 5.69
C THR A 149 -25.06 6.64 6.00
N ILE A 150 -24.29 7.29 6.85
CA ILE A 150 -24.42 8.75 7.03
C ILE A 150 -23.92 9.38 5.73
N HIS A 151 -24.82 9.58 4.79
CA HIS A 151 -24.59 10.43 3.64
C HIS A 151 -24.48 11.86 4.15
N ARG A 152 -23.27 12.31 4.50
CA ARG A 152 -23.01 13.73 4.75
C ARG A 152 -22.98 14.43 3.40
N PRO A 153 -23.86 15.40 3.13
CA PRO A 153 -23.77 16.21 1.94
C PRO A 153 -22.47 17.04 2.00
N GLY A 154 -21.68 17.00 0.93
CA GLY A 154 -20.42 17.73 0.82
C GLY A 154 -19.25 16.88 0.34
N SER A 155 -18.15 17.54 -0.02
CA SER A 155 -16.90 16.85 -0.36
C SER A 155 -16.27 16.26 0.92
N PRO A 156 -16.05 14.92 0.99
CA PRO A 156 -15.44 14.32 2.17
C PRO A 156 -14.06 14.90 2.49
N TYR A 157 -13.35 15.37 1.49
CA TYR A 157 -12.02 15.97 1.64
C TYR A 157 -12.07 17.31 2.38
N LEU A 158 -13.05 18.16 2.08
CA LEU A 158 -13.22 19.45 2.77
C LEU A 158 -13.63 19.26 4.23
N VAL A 159 -14.43 18.22 4.51
CA VAL A 159 -14.78 17.86 5.90
C VAL A 159 -13.55 17.43 6.69
N VAL A 160 -12.68 16.58 6.10
CA VAL A 160 -11.45 16.11 6.75
C VAL A 160 -10.48 17.28 6.98
N LEU A 161 -10.27 18.13 5.98
CA LEU A 161 -9.39 19.32 6.09
C LEU A 161 -9.92 20.37 7.06
N GLY A 162 -11.23 20.42 7.28
CA GLY A 162 -11.87 21.30 8.26
C GLY A 162 -11.69 20.87 9.73
N ILE A 163 -11.13 19.67 9.98
CA ILE A 163 -10.88 19.17 11.35
C ILE A 163 -9.42 19.43 11.71
N PRO A 164 -9.08 20.40 12.61
CA PRO A 164 -7.70 20.77 12.90
C PRO A 164 -6.84 19.59 13.38
N THR A 165 -7.40 18.71 14.21
CA THR A 165 -6.70 17.51 14.71
C THR A 165 -6.26 16.59 13.57
N LEU A 166 -7.11 16.36 12.57
CA LEU A 166 -6.76 15.54 11.41
C LEU A 166 -5.70 16.21 10.54
N LEU A 167 -5.77 17.54 10.38
CA LEU A 167 -4.75 18.28 9.66
C LEU A 167 -3.37 18.15 10.32
N TRP A 168 -3.29 18.27 11.65
CA TRP A 168 -2.04 18.10 12.39
C TRP A 168 -1.51 16.65 12.29
N ILE A 169 -2.38 15.65 12.31
CA ILE A 169 -1.98 14.23 12.11
C ILE A 169 -1.40 14.05 10.71
N ILE A 170 -2.03 14.62 9.67
CA ILE A 170 -1.54 14.55 8.28
C ILE A 170 -0.16 15.20 8.17
N ILE A 171 0.02 16.42 8.71
CA ILE A 171 1.30 17.14 8.67
C ILE A 171 2.38 16.35 9.43
N SER A 172 2.08 15.86 10.63
CA SER A 172 3.01 15.04 11.42
C SER A 172 3.42 13.77 10.70
N GLY A 173 2.46 13.06 10.08
CA GLY A 173 2.74 11.88 9.28
C GLY A 173 3.59 12.18 8.06
N ALA A 174 3.35 13.29 7.37
CA ALA A 174 4.15 13.72 6.22
C ALA A 174 5.62 14.04 6.63
N LEU A 175 5.80 14.76 7.73
CA LEU A 175 7.12 15.09 8.27
C LEU A 175 7.88 13.85 8.75
N HIS A 176 7.17 12.91 9.40
CA HIS A 176 7.77 11.64 9.83
C HIS A 176 8.27 10.84 8.62
N ASN A 177 7.43 10.66 7.60
CA ASN A 177 7.82 9.98 6.38
C ASN A 177 8.97 10.67 5.66
N PHE A 178 8.92 12.01 5.54
CA PHE A 178 10.03 12.78 4.97
C PHE A 178 11.36 12.49 5.68
N ASN A 179 11.37 12.50 7.02
CA ASN A 179 12.56 12.20 7.80
C ASN A 179 13.06 10.76 7.57
N MET A 180 12.16 9.78 7.60
CA MET A 180 12.50 8.37 7.36
C MET A 180 13.13 8.16 5.97
N TYR A 181 12.54 8.74 4.93
CA TYR A 181 13.08 8.63 3.56
C TYR A 181 14.37 9.41 3.37
N ALA A 182 14.51 10.59 3.97
CA ALA A 182 15.73 11.37 3.91
C ALA A 182 16.89 10.60 4.55
N VAL A 183 16.70 10.10 5.77
CA VAL A 183 17.73 9.32 6.48
C VAL A 183 18.10 8.06 5.69
N SER A 184 17.13 7.25 5.26
CA SER A 184 17.42 6.00 4.53
C SER A 184 18.08 6.25 3.18
N SER A 185 17.77 7.34 2.48
CA SER A 185 18.35 7.65 1.16
C SER A 185 19.76 8.22 1.23
N PHE A 186 20.05 9.01 2.26
CA PHE A 186 21.33 9.73 2.35
C PHE A 186 22.33 9.10 3.33
N MET A 187 21.86 8.19 4.20
CA MET A 187 22.75 7.53 5.19
C MET A 187 23.88 6.77 4.52
N ALA A 188 23.61 6.06 3.42
CA ALA A 188 24.64 5.33 2.68
C ALA A 188 25.72 6.27 2.09
N ALA A 189 25.32 7.44 1.60
CA ALA A 189 26.23 8.45 1.07
C ALA A 189 27.01 9.22 2.17
N PHE A 190 26.48 9.23 3.39
CA PHE A 190 27.14 9.88 4.54
C PHE A 190 28.16 8.96 5.22
N LEU A 191 27.94 7.65 5.19
CA LEU A 191 28.80 6.65 5.84
C LEU A 191 29.88 6.08 4.89
N GLY A 192 29.84 6.32 3.60
CA GLY A 192 30.80 5.91 2.56
C GLY A 192 31.74 7.02 2.18
#